data_11608201e874158fd14608efbdf484f3
#
_entry.id   11608201e874158fd14608efbdf484f3
#
_cell.length_a   1.000
_cell.length_b   1.000
_cell.length_c   1.000
_cell.angle_alpha   90.00
_cell.angle_beta   90.00
_cell.angle_gamma   90.00
#
_symmetry.space_group_name_H-M   'P 1'
#
loop_
_entity.id
_entity.type
_entity.pdbx_description
1 polymer ?
#
loop_
_entity_poly.entity_id
_entity_poly.type
_entity_poly.pdbx_seq_one_letter_code
_entity_poly.pdbx_strand_id
1 'polypeptide(L)'
;MSLQRLQGKHALVTGANGGIGLATTEAFLKEGAICTAIDLPTEPSAEIQALAAQYSHLHYHSLNVADTAAVKALIAQVNQQHGVVTVLFNNAAIFDMAPLLESHEAMYEKIFAVNVKGMFFVMQTVLQALVDAGQTGSIINLASQAGRRGEALVSHYCASKAAVISYTQSAALAMAPYGIRVNAISPGVIDTPMWAHVDGLFAKYEGLKPGEKKIAVGKAVPLGYMGKPDDVAGAAVFLASDESGYITAQTINVDGGNVMS
;
A
#
# COMPACT_ATOMS: atom_id res chain seq x y z
N MET A 1 -20.40 17.00 -2.84
CA MET A 1 -19.91 16.87 -4.23
C MET A 1 -18.46 16.46 -4.14
N SER A 2 -18.03 15.44 -4.90
CA SER A 2 -16.62 15.08 -5.00
C SER A 2 -15.87 16.23 -5.72
N LEU A 3 -14.64 16.52 -5.28
CA LEU A 3 -13.81 17.57 -5.89
C LEU A 3 -13.19 17.12 -7.23
N GLN A 4 -13.34 15.84 -7.61
CA GLN A 4 -12.77 15.25 -8.83
C GLN A 4 -11.25 15.45 -8.94
N ARG A 5 -10.53 15.35 -7.80
CA ARG A 5 -9.10 15.64 -7.67
C ARG A 5 -8.21 14.71 -8.51
N LEU A 6 -8.74 13.56 -8.92
CA LEU A 6 -8.04 12.56 -9.72
C LEU A 6 -8.66 12.37 -11.12
N GLN A 7 -9.49 13.32 -11.56
CA GLN A 7 -10.11 13.28 -12.89
C GLN A 7 -9.04 13.15 -13.98
N GLY A 8 -9.20 12.15 -14.85
CA GLY A 8 -8.29 11.87 -15.95
C GLY A 8 -6.98 11.16 -15.56
N LYS A 9 -6.78 10.82 -14.30
CA LYS A 9 -5.65 10.00 -13.83
C LYS A 9 -6.00 8.52 -13.91
N HIS A 10 -5.04 7.69 -14.32
CA HIS A 10 -5.12 6.23 -14.21
C HIS A 10 -4.34 5.77 -12.98
N ALA A 11 -5.04 5.20 -12.02
CA ALA A 11 -4.49 4.73 -10.75
C ALA A 11 -4.38 3.20 -10.74
N LEU A 12 -3.22 2.68 -10.38
CA LEU A 12 -2.99 1.27 -10.11
C LEU A 12 -2.88 1.06 -8.60
N VAL A 13 -3.69 0.16 -8.05
CA VAL A 13 -3.72 -0.17 -6.62
C VAL A 13 -3.39 -1.65 -6.45
N THR A 14 -2.34 -1.98 -5.71
CA THR A 14 -1.99 -3.36 -5.37
C THR A 14 -2.52 -3.76 -3.99
N GLY A 15 -2.92 -5.03 -3.79
CA GLY A 15 -3.58 -5.47 -2.57
C GLY A 15 -4.97 -4.82 -2.39
N ALA A 16 -5.71 -4.72 -3.50
CA ALA A 16 -6.92 -3.92 -3.59
C ALA A 16 -8.19 -4.64 -3.08
N ASN A 17 -8.11 -5.95 -2.83
CA ASN A 17 -9.28 -6.80 -2.55
C ASN A 17 -9.83 -6.64 -1.12
N GLY A 18 -9.17 -5.81 -0.29
CA GLY A 18 -9.61 -5.57 1.09
C GLY A 18 -8.81 -4.48 1.82
N GLY A 19 -9.24 -4.17 3.02
CA GLY A 19 -8.55 -3.25 3.93
C GLY A 19 -8.24 -1.88 3.31
N ILE A 20 -6.99 -1.43 3.49
CA ILE A 20 -6.53 -0.11 3.01
C ILE A 20 -6.59 -0.01 1.49
N GLY A 21 -6.23 -1.09 0.77
CA GLY A 21 -6.25 -1.11 -0.69
C GLY A 21 -7.66 -0.91 -1.26
N LEU A 22 -8.65 -1.59 -0.70
CA LEU A 22 -10.05 -1.44 -1.08
C LEU A 22 -10.57 -0.02 -0.82
N ALA A 23 -10.35 0.51 0.39
CA ALA A 23 -10.77 1.86 0.74
C ALA A 23 -10.10 2.93 -0.14
N THR A 24 -8.83 2.74 -0.48
CA THR A 24 -8.11 3.64 -1.39
C THR A 24 -8.65 3.54 -2.81
N THR A 25 -8.96 2.33 -3.31
CA THR A 25 -9.58 2.13 -4.62
C THR A 25 -10.91 2.87 -4.70
N GLU A 26 -11.77 2.71 -3.70
CA GLU A 26 -13.06 3.41 -3.63
C GLU A 26 -12.88 4.93 -3.58
N ALA A 27 -11.93 5.43 -2.77
CA ALA A 27 -11.65 6.86 -2.68
C ALA A 27 -11.14 7.44 -4.02
N PHE A 28 -10.26 6.72 -4.71
CA PHE A 28 -9.76 7.15 -6.02
C PHE A 28 -10.86 7.18 -7.08
N LEU A 29 -11.76 6.18 -7.10
CA LEU A 29 -12.94 6.17 -7.98
C LEU A 29 -13.87 7.35 -7.71
N LYS A 30 -14.17 7.64 -6.43
CA LYS A 30 -14.97 8.81 -6.03
C LYS A 30 -14.37 10.13 -6.49
N GLU A 31 -13.05 10.20 -6.59
CA GLU A 31 -12.32 11.39 -7.07
C GLU A 31 -12.08 11.38 -8.58
N GLY A 32 -12.70 10.47 -9.33
CA GLY A 32 -12.73 10.47 -10.80
C GLY A 32 -11.57 9.75 -11.49
N ALA A 33 -10.77 8.96 -10.76
CA ALA A 33 -9.70 8.17 -11.38
C ALA A 33 -10.25 6.95 -12.12
N ILE A 34 -9.60 6.55 -13.21
CA ILE A 34 -9.68 5.17 -13.72
C ILE A 34 -8.85 4.31 -12.77
N CYS A 35 -9.38 3.18 -12.29
CA CYS A 35 -8.67 2.34 -11.33
C CYS A 35 -8.40 0.95 -11.89
N THR A 36 -7.14 0.54 -11.89
CA THR A 36 -6.71 -0.85 -12.03
C THR A 36 -6.43 -1.41 -10.65
N ALA A 37 -7.31 -2.28 -10.16
CA ALA A 37 -7.21 -2.97 -8.89
C ALA A 37 -6.52 -4.33 -9.07
N ILE A 38 -5.44 -4.58 -8.33
CA ILE A 38 -4.64 -5.81 -8.42
C ILE A 38 -4.63 -6.52 -7.07
N ASP A 39 -4.87 -7.82 -7.05
CA ASP A 39 -4.66 -8.66 -5.87
C ASP A 39 -4.33 -10.10 -6.27
N LEU A 40 -3.96 -10.96 -5.30
CA LEU A 40 -3.60 -12.35 -5.53
C LEU A 40 -4.81 -13.25 -5.88
N PRO A 41 -5.99 -13.13 -5.23
CA PRO A 41 -7.15 -13.95 -5.58
C PRO A 41 -7.55 -13.81 -7.05
N THR A 42 -7.98 -14.92 -7.66
CA THR A 42 -8.50 -14.91 -9.04
C THR A 42 -9.81 -14.13 -9.16
N GLU A 43 -10.65 -14.22 -8.14
CA GLU A 43 -11.94 -13.53 -8.11
C GLU A 43 -11.85 -12.29 -7.22
N PRO A 44 -12.45 -11.17 -7.65
CA PRO A 44 -12.59 -9.99 -6.82
C PRO A 44 -13.51 -10.25 -5.63
N SER A 45 -13.25 -9.57 -4.51
CA SER A 45 -14.12 -9.58 -3.34
C SER A 45 -15.54 -9.05 -3.69
N ALA A 46 -16.51 -9.34 -2.85
CA ALA A 46 -17.88 -8.84 -3.03
C ALA A 46 -17.92 -7.31 -3.06
N GLU A 47 -17.05 -6.67 -2.29
CA GLU A 47 -16.90 -5.21 -2.23
C GLU A 47 -16.34 -4.65 -3.55
N ILE A 48 -15.29 -5.27 -4.12
CA ILE A 48 -14.76 -4.86 -5.43
C ILE A 48 -15.81 -5.09 -6.54
N GLN A 49 -16.56 -6.19 -6.48
CA GLN A 49 -17.65 -6.43 -7.42
C GLN A 49 -18.74 -5.35 -7.32
N ALA A 50 -19.12 -4.95 -6.11
CA ALA A 50 -20.08 -3.88 -5.88
C ALA A 50 -19.57 -2.53 -6.42
N LEU A 51 -18.28 -2.21 -6.21
CA LEU A 51 -17.66 -1.02 -6.79
C LEU A 51 -17.62 -1.07 -8.32
N ALA A 52 -17.29 -2.22 -8.92
CA ALA A 52 -17.27 -2.38 -10.37
C ALA A 52 -18.67 -2.24 -10.99
N ALA A 53 -19.71 -2.63 -10.28
CA ALA A 53 -21.11 -2.40 -10.72
C ALA A 53 -21.49 -0.90 -10.68
N GLN A 54 -20.88 -0.12 -9.79
CA GLN A 54 -21.12 1.32 -9.65
C GLN A 54 -20.19 2.18 -10.55
N TYR A 55 -18.95 1.74 -10.76
CA TYR A 55 -17.92 2.48 -11.47
C TYR A 55 -17.40 1.68 -12.66
N SER A 56 -17.85 1.97 -13.87
CA SER A 56 -17.44 1.26 -15.10
C SER A 56 -15.96 1.39 -15.46
N HIS A 57 -15.24 2.28 -14.79
CA HIS A 57 -13.80 2.53 -14.92
C HIS A 57 -12.95 1.88 -13.82
N LEU A 58 -13.51 0.88 -13.12
CA LEU A 58 -12.77 -0.04 -12.24
C LEU A 58 -12.51 -1.35 -12.99
N HIS A 59 -11.24 -1.76 -13.04
CA HIS A 59 -10.77 -2.99 -13.66
C HIS A 59 -10.00 -3.82 -12.64
N TYR A 60 -10.43 -5.06 -12.40
CA TYR A 60 -9.76 -5.99 -11.47
C TYR A 60 -8.89 -6.98 -12.23
N HIS A 61 -7.69 -7.25 -11.71
CA HIS A 61 -6.79 -8.27 -12.24
C HIS A 61 -6.18 -9.10 -11.09
N SER A 62 -6.16 -10.42 -11.28
CA SER A 62 -5.43 -11.32 -10.39
C SER A 62 -3.95 -11.29 -10.76
N LEU A 63 -3.08 -10.99 -9.78
CA LEU A 63 -1.64 -10.93 -9.99
C LEU A 63 -0.88 -11.16 -8.69
N ASN A 64 0.14 -12.01 -8.73
CA ASN A 64 1.16 -12.06 -7.69
C ASN A 64 2.23 -10.99 -7.96
N VAL A 65 2.32 -9.97 -7.10
CA VAL A 65 3.31 -8.89 -7.24
C VAL A 65 4.77 -9.38 -7.16
N ALA A 66 5.02 -10.57 -6.61
CA ALA A 66 6.35 -11.16 -6.57
C ALA A 66 6.79 -11.77 -7.93
N ASP A 67 5.85 -11.96 -8.87
CA ASP A 67 6.13 -12.37 -10.26
C ASP A 67 6.39 -11.11 -11.12
N THR A 68 7.66 -10.77 -11.25
CA THR A 68 8.09 -9.56 -11.97
C THR A 68 7.81 -9.60 -13.47
N ALA A 69 7.74 -10.79 -14.08
CA ALA A 69 7.41 -10.91 -15.50
C ALA A 69 5.91 -10.66 -15.73
N ALA A 70 5.06 -11.26 -14.90
CA ALA A 70 3.62 -11.03 -14.93
C ALA A 70 3.27 -9.56 -14.62
N VAL A 71 3.97 -8.91 -13.68
CA VAL A 71 3.83 -7.46 -13.38
C VAL A 71 4.08 -6.63 -14.63
N LYS A 72 5.20 -6.86 -15.33
CA LYS A 72 5.54 -6.12 -16.56
C LYS A 72 4.48 -6.30 -17.66
N ALA A 73 4.05 -7.54 -17.87
CA ALA A 73 3.05 -7.87 -18.88
C ALA A 73 1.70 -7.18 -18.58
N LEU A 74 1.24 -7.24 -17.33
CA LEU A 74 -0.03 -6.62 -16.94
C LEU A 74 0.02 -5.09 -17.05
N ILE A 75 1.09 -4.43 -16.56
CA ILE A 75 1.21 -2.97 -16.65
C ILE A 75 1.24 -2.51 -18.11
N ALA A 76 1.94 -3.23 -19.00
CA ALA A 76 1.91 -2.93 -20.44
C ALA A 76 0.48 -3.05 -21.02
N GLN A 77 -0.24 -4.12 -20.66
CA GLN A 77 -1.63 -4.36 -21.09
C GLN A 77 -2.57 -3.24 -20.63
N VAL A 78 -2.57 -2.90 -19.34
CA VAL A 78 -3.51 -1.89 -18.82
C VAL A 78 -3.17 -0.49 -19.31
N ASN A 79 -1.88 -0.17 -19.54
CA ASN A 79 -1.47 1.09 -20.16
C ASN A 79 -2.00 1.21 -21.60
N GLN A 80 -2.01 0.12 -22.36
CA GLN A 80 -2.57 0.10 -23.70
C GLN A 80 -4.09 0.28 -23.70
N GLN A 81 -4.78 -0.30 -22.72
CA GLN A 81 -6.24 -0.31 -22.64
C GLN A 81 -6.83 0.97 -22.04
N HIS A 82 -6.18 1.56 -21.05
CA HIS A 82 -6.74 2.61 -20.22
C HIS A 82 -5.88 3.88 -20.14
N GLY A 83 -4.77 3.93 -20.89
CA GLY A 83 -3.76 4.99 -20.78
C GLY A 83 -2.71 4.70 -19.69
N VAL A 84 -1.60 5.43 -19.74
CA VAL A 84 -0.46 5.21 -18.83
C VAL A 84 -0.89 5.37 -17.37
N VAL A 85 -0.47 4.44 -16.51
CA VAL A 85 -0.66 4.54 -15.06
C VAL A 85 0.12 5.75 -14.54
N THR A 86 -0.61 6.79 -14.12
CA THR A 86 -0.04 8.05 -13.60
C THR A 86 -0.07 8.12 -12.08
N VAL A 87 -0.81 7.23 -11.42
CA VAL A 87 -0.83 7.09 -9.96
C VAL A 87 -0.60 5.62 -9.60
N LEU A 88 0.35 5.34 -8.72
CA LEU A 88 0.54 4.02 -8.12
C LEU A 88 0.30 4.08 -6.61
N PHE A 89 -0.62 3.28 -6.10
CA PHE A 89 -0.74 2.97 -4.68
C PHE A 89 -0.24 1.54 -4.41
N ASN A 90 1.00 1.45 -3.96
CA ASN A 90 1.75 0.21 -3.82
C ASN A 90 1.56 -0.35 -2.41
N ASN A 91 0.44 -1.06 -2.19
CA ASN A 91 -0.08 -1.46 -0.89
C ASN A 91 0.09 -2.96 -0.60
N ALA A 92 0.17 -3.82 -1.62
CA ALA A 92 0.28 -5.27 -1.41
C ALA A 92 1.39 -5.63 -0.44
N ALA A 93 1.05 -6.30 0.64
CA ALA A 93 2.00 -6.74 1.66
C ALA A 93 1.43 -7.93 2.45
N ILE A 94 2.32 -8.70 3.04
CA ILE A 94 2.00 -9.76 3.98
C ILE A 94 2.66 -9.47 5.33
N PHE A 95 2.07 -10.03 6.38
CA PHE A 95 2.54 -9.93 7.75
C PHE A 95 2.78 -11.34 8.30
N ASP A 96 3.87 -11.50 9.04
CA ASP A 96 4.13 -12.67 9.86
C ASP A 96 5.02 -12.27 11.04
N MET A 97 5.08 -13.10 12.09
CA MET A 97 5.89 -12.86 13.28
C MET A 97 6.40 -14.17 13.89
N ALA A 98 7.56 -14.07 14.52
CA ALA A 98 8.13 -15.09 15.38
C ALA A 98 9.15 -14.46 16.36
N PRO A 99 9.47 -15.11 17.49
CA PRO A 99 10.66 -14.77 18.26
C PRO A 99 11.90 -14.76 17.37
N LEU A 100 12.82 -13.83 17.61
CA LEU A 100 13.98 -13.62 16.73
C LEU A 100 14.77 -14.91 16.46
N LEU A 101 14.99 -15.72 17.50
CA LEU A 101 15.76 -16.96 17.39
C LEU A 101 14.98 -18.15 16.78
N GLU A 102 13.67 -17.99 16.60
CA GLU A 102 12.78 -18.97 15.96
C GLU A 102 12.40 -18.55 14.54
N SER A 103 12.80 -17.37 14.12
CA SER A 103 12.62 -16.92 12.73
C SER A 103 13.40 -17.80 11.76
N HIS A 104 12.77 -18.18 10.65
CA HIS A 104 13.36 -19.07 9.68
C HIS A 104 13.38 -18.48 8.26
N GLU A 105 14.29 -18.99 7.44
CA GLU A 105 14.58 -18.48 6.09
C GLU A 105 13.33 -18.36 5.22
N ALA A 106 12.43 -19.36 5.24
CA ALA A 106 11.21 -19.32 4.45
C ALA A 106 10.27 -18.16 4.82
N MET A 107 10.22 -17.73 6.08
CA MET A 107 9.48 -16.55 6.51
C MET A 107 10.13 -15.28 5.95
N TYR A 108 11.45 -15.17 6.06
CA TYR A 108 12.22 -14.07 5.49
C TYR A 108 11.97 -13.94 3.99
N GLU A 109 12.19 -15.03 3.23
CA GLU A 109 12.02 -15.07 1.77
C GLU A 109 10.59 -14.64 1.36
N LYS A 110 9.58 -15.18 2.03
CA LYS A 110 8.18 -14.86 1.74
C LYS A 110 7.86 -13.38 1.96
N ILE A 111 8.27 -12.81 3.11
CA ILE A 111 8.02 -11.40 3.44
C ILE A 111 8.76 -10.48 2.48
N PHE A 112 10.04 -10.74 2.22
CA PHE A 112 10.83 -9.89 1.33
C PHE A 112 10.43 -10.04 -0.13
N ALA A 113 10.00 -11.22 -0.58
CA ALA A 113 9.49 -11.41 -1.94
C ALA A 113 8.27 -10.52 -2.24
N VAL A 114 7.35 -10.38 -1.31
CA VAL A 114 6.15 -9.56 -1.50
C VAL A 114 6.41 -8.09 -1.13
N ASN A 115 6.82 -7.84 0.12
CA ASN A 115 6.87 -6.50 0.69
C ASN A 115 8.00 -5.63 0.14
N VAL A 116 9.07 -6.24 -0.37
CA VAL A 116 10.27 -5.53 -0.85
C VAL A 116 10.44 -5.72 -2.35
N LYS A 117 10.69 -6.95 -2.80
CA LYS A 117 10.91 -7.24 -4.22
C LYS A 117 9.70 -6.89 -5.07
N GLY A 118 8.50 -7.37 -4.68
CA GLY A 118 7.25 -7.09 -5.39
C GLY A 118 6.96 -5.60 -5.47
N MET A 119 6.99 -4.92 -4.33
CA MET A 119 6.82 -3.46 -4.24
C MET A 119 7.79 -2.72 -5.19
N PHE A 120 9.09 -3.05 -5.13
CA PHE A 120 10.11 -2.38 -5.92
C PHE A 120 9.88 -2.56 -7.43
N PHE A 121 9.63 -3.79 -7.90
CA PHE A 121 9.49 -4.03 -9.33
C PHE A 121 8.15 -3.56 -9.91
N VAL A 122 7.08 -3.50 -9.12
CA VAL A 122 5.84 -2.80 -9.52
C VAL A 122 6.14 -1.31 -9.69
N MET A 123 6.77 -0.67 -8.69
CA MET A 123 7.18 0.73 -8.76
C MET A 123 8.08 0.99 -9.97
N GLN A 124 9.14 0.22 -10.16
CA GLN A 124 10.08 0.38 -11.28
C GLN A 124 9.38 0.29 -12.64
N THR A 125 8.46 -0.66 -12.81
CA THR A 125 7.74 -0.85 -14.07
C THR A 125 6.83 0.34 -14.39
N VAL A 126 6.12 0.88 -13.38
CA VAL A 126 5.29 2.07 -13.56
C VAL A 126 6.16 3.30 -13.85
N LEU A 127 7.26 3.48 -13.12
CA LEU A 127 8.20 4.58 -13.34
C LEU A 127 8.79 4.56 -14.75
N GLN A 128 9.21 3.38 -15.24
CA GLN A 128 9.72 3.24 -16.60
C GLN A 128 8.66 3.63 -17.64
N ALA A 129 7.43 3.18 -17.48
CA ALA A 129 6.34 3.52 -18.40
C ALA A 129 6.04 5.04 -18.42
N LEU A 130 6.11 5.72 -17.27
CA LEU A 130 5.94 7.17 -17.18
C LEU A 130 7.07 7.90 -17.89
N VAL A 131 8.32 7.49 -17.68
CA VAL A 131 9.49 8.09 -18.34
C VAL A 131 9.42 7.90 -19.86
N ASP A 132 9.13 6.68 -20.31
CA ASP A 132 9.02 6.35 -21.74
C ASP A 132 7.90 7.15 -22.43
N ALA A 133 6.82 7.44 -21.71
CA ALA A 133 5.69 8.24 -22.21
C ALA A 133 5.89 9.76 -22.05
N GLY A 134 6.97 10.21 -21.41
CA GLY A 134 7.18 11.62 -21.07
C GLY A 134 6.11 12.22 -20.16
N GLN A 135 5.50 11.40 -19.30
CA GLN A 135 4.43 11.81 -18.40
C GLN A 135 4.93 11.95 -16.97
N THR A 136 4.33 12.88 -16.23
CA THR A 136 4.50 13.02 -14.78
C THR A 136 3.58 12.05 -14.04
N GLY A 137 3.87 11.80 -12.78
CA GLY A 137 3.03 10.89 -11.98
C GLY A 137 3.28 10.99 -10.48
N SER A 138 2.48 10.24 -9.72
CA SER A 138 2.61 10.13 -8.27
C SER A 138 2.63 8.68 -7.83
N ILE A 139 3.72 8.28 -7.21
CA ILE A 139 3.91 6.95 -6.62
C ILE A 139 3.75 7.06 -5.11
N ILE A 140 2.93 6.18 -4.55
CA ILE A 140 2.65 6.14 -3.11
C ILE A 140 2.90 4.72 -2.61
N ASN A 141 3.98 4.53 -1.86
CA ASN A 141 4.32 3.24 -1.27
C ASN A 141 3.73 3.13 0.13
N LEU A 142 3.12 1.99 0.48
CA LEU A 142 2.62 1.76 1.83
C LEU A 142 3.71 1.16 2.71
N ALA A 143 4.32 2.02 3.53
CA ALA A 143 5.24 1.64 4.59
C ALA A 143 4.47 1.12 5.83
N SER A 144 4.90 1.44 7.02
CA SER A 144 4.27 1.18 8.31
C SER A 144 5.03 1.93 9.40
N GLN A 145 4.40 2.22 10.53
CA GLN A 145 5.11 2.62 11.75
C GLN A 145 6.21 1.61 12.13
N ALA A 146 6.03 0.33 11.81
CA ALA A 146 7.02 -0.73 12.02
C ALA A 146 8.30 -0.55 11.17
N GLY A 147 8.26 0.24 10.11
CA GLY A 147 9.44 0.63 9.35
C GLY A 147 10.28 1.74 10.00
N ARG A 148 9.74 2.40 11.02
CA ARG A 148 10.40 3.48 11.75
C ARG A 148 10.94 3.05 13.11
N ARG A 149 10.43 1.96 13.66
CA ARG A 149 10.85 1.38 14.92
C ARG A 149 10.86 -0.14 14.86
N GLY A 150 11.76 -0.78 15.60
CA GLY A 150 11.77 -2.23 15.76
C GLY A 150 10.68 -2.70 16.73
N GLU A 151 10.20 -3.91 16.52
CA GLU A 151 9.29 -4.63 17.41
C GLU A 151 9.78 -6.07 17.58
N ALA A 152 9.77 -6.59 18.82
CA ALA A 152 10.49 -7.81 19.19
C ALA A 152 10.10 -9.07 18.39
N LEU A 153 8.83 -9.22 18.01
CA LEU A 153 8.33 -10.42 17.31
C LEU A 153 8.26 -10.27 15.79
N VAL A 154 8.50 -9.08 15.26
CA VAL A 154 8.19 -8.75 13.85
C VAL A 154 9.40 -8.25 13.07
N SER A 155 10.59 -8.79 13.35
CA SER A 155 11.86 -8.31 12.80
C SER A 155 11.88 -8.23 11.27
N HIS A 156 11.43 -9.25 10.56
CA HIS A 156 11.42 -9.26 9.08
C HIS A 156 10.41 -8.28 8.52
N TYR A 157 9.24 -8.15 9.14
CA TYR A 157 8.25 -7.18 8.71
C TYR A 157 8.76 -5.74 8.93
N CYS A 158 9.32 -5.43 10.10
CA CYS A 158 9.93 -4.12 10.38
C CYS A 158 11.02 -3.79 9.36
N ALA A 159 11.95 -4.72 9.11
CA ALA A 159 13.01 -4.54 8.13
C ALA A 159 12.46 -4.33 6.70
N SER A 160 11.44 -5.09 6.31
CA SER A 160 10.78 -4.93 5.01
C SER A 160 10.15 -3.54 4.84
N LYS A 161 9.51 -3.01 5.89
CA LYS A 161 8.88 -1.69 5.86
C LYS A 161 9.89 -0.53 5.96
N ALA A 162 11.03 -0.74 6.63
CA ALA A 162 12.17 0.17 6.58
C ALA A 162 12.78 0.24 5.16
N ALA A 163 12.89 -0.91 4.48
CA ALA A 163 13.32 -0.95 3.07
C ALA A 163 12.37 -0.15 2.16
N VAL A 164 11.05 -0.22 2.36
CA VAL A 164 10.07 0.59 1.61
C VAL A 164 10.34 2.09 1.77
N ILE A 165 10.62 2.55 2.99
CA ILE A 165 10.96 3.97 3.26
C ILE A 165 12.23 4.37 2.50
N SER A 166 13.28 3.56 2.56
CA SER A 166 14.55 3.82 1.88
C SER A 166 14.40 3.84 0.37
N TYR A 167 13.70 2.87 -0.22
CA TYR A 167 13.42 2.85 -1.67
C TYR A 167 12.57 4.04 -2.11
N THR A 168 11.62 4.49 -1.29
CA THR A 168 10.82 5.68 -1.58
C THR A 168 11.69 6.92 -1.74
N GLN A 169 12.63 7.14 -0.81
CA GLN A 169 13.55 8.28 -0.86
C GLN A 169 14.49 8.20 -2.08
N SER A 170 15.08 7.04 -2.33
CA SER A 170 15.99 6.83 -3.46
C SER A 170 15.28 7.01 -4.80
N ALA A 171 14.08 6.45 -4.96
CA ALA A 171 13.27 6.59 -6.17
C ALA A 171 12.81 8.05 -6.37
N ALA A 172 12.45 8.76 -5.31
CA ALA A 172 12.06 10.16 -5.38
C ALA A 172 13.16 11.04 -5.95
N LEU A 173 14.39 10.87 -5.46
CA LEU A 173 15.56 11.63 -5.95
C LEU A 173 15.88 11.28 -7.40
N ALA A 174 15.82 10.00 -7.77
CA ALA A 174 16.09 9.54 -9.12
C ALA A 174 15.05 10.04 -10.14
N MET A 175 13.78 10.16 -9.72
CA MET A 175 12.66 10.51 -10.60
C MET A 175 12.30 11.99 -10.60
N ALA A 176 12.85 12.79 -9.72
CA ALA A 176 12.62 14.24 -9.67
C ALA A 176 12.92 14.97 -11.00
N PRO A 177 14.00 14.63 -11.77
CA PRO A 177 14.25 15.25 -13.06
C PRO A 177 13.15 15.01 -14.10
N TYR A 178 12.33 13.97 -13.92
CA TYR A 178 11.19 13.64 -14.79
C TYR A 178 9.86 14.23 -14.29
N GLY A 179 9.86 15.00 -13.20
CA GLY A 179 8.65 15.54 -12.61
C GLY A 179 7.75 14.49 -11.94
N ILE A 180 8.29 13.31 -11.65
CA ILE A 180 7.56 12.21 -10.98
C ILE A 180 7.83 12.27 -9.49
N ARG A 181 6.77 12.29 -8.69
CA ARG A 181 6.84 12.31 -7.23
C ARG A 181 6.75 10.89 -6.66
N VAL A 182 7.57 10.58 -5.67
CA VAL A 182 7.52 9.29 -4.97
C VAL A 182 7.48 9.56 -3.47
N ASN A 183 6.41 9.14 -2.82
CA ASN A 183 6.18 9.30 -1.39
C ASN A 183 5.76 7.98 -0.76
N ALA A 184 5.71 7.93 0.55
CA ALA A 184 5.14 6.83 1.29
C ALA A 184 4.11 7.30 2.32
N ILE A 185 3.20 6.40 2.69
CA ILE A 185 2.37 6.53 3.87
C ILE A 185 2.84 5.48 4.88
N SER A 186 2.95 5.86 6.14
CA SER A 186 3.30 5.00 7.27
C SER A 186 2.08 4.87 8.19
N PRO A 187 1.19 3.91 7.96
CA PRO A 187 0.06 3.70 8.85
C PRO A 187 0.51 3.21 10.22
N GLY A 188 -0.25 3.59 11.24
CA GLY A 188 -0.20 2.99 12.55
C GLY A 188 -1.03 1.70 12.62
N VAL A 189 -1.74 1.51 13.72
CA VAL A 189 -2.67 0.39 13.88
C VAL A 189 -4.01 0.72 13.22
N ILE A 190 -4.25 0.11 12.06
CA ILE A 190 -5.48 0.31 11.26
C ILE A 190 -6.35 -0.95 11.34
N ASP A 191 -7.61 -0.79 11.68
CA ASP A 191 -8.56 -1.90 11.77
C ASP A 191 -8.90 -2.45 10.37
N THR A 192 -8.26 -3.57 10.02
CA THR A 192 -8.38 -4.25 8.73
C THR A 192 -8.60 -5.74 8.95
N PRO A 193 -9.04 -6.51 7.94
CA PRO A 193 -9.12 -7.97 8.01
C PRO A 193 -7.80 -8.65 8.40
N MET A 194 -6.65 -8.05 8.10
CA MET A 194 -5.33 -8.55 8.52
C MET A 194 -5.23 -8.69 10.04
N TRP A 195 -5.94 -7.86 10.82
CA TRP A 195 -5.91 -7.92 12.29
C TRP A 195 -6.44 -9.22 12.87
N ALA A 196 -7.30 -9.94 12.18
CA ALA A 196 -7.72 -11.28 12.62
C ALA A 196 -6.51 -12.24 12.69
N HIS A 197 -5.62 -12.19 11.69
CA HIS A 197 -4.39 -12.97 11.67
C HIS A 197 -3.36 -12.46 12.69
N VAL A 198 -3.13 -11.15 12.72
CA VAL A 198 -2.18 -10.48 13.63
C VAL A 198 -2.51 -10.76 15.10
N ASP A 199 -3.78 -10.59 15.49
CA ASP A 199 -4.25 -10.84 16.86
C ASP A 199 -4.07 -12.31 17.27
N GLY A 200 -4.33 -13.25 16.35
CA GLY A 200 -4.10 -14.69 16.57
C GLY A 200 -2.61 -15.02 16.80
N LEU A 201 -1.70 -14.37 16.07
CA LEU A 201 -0.27 -14.54 16.27
C LEU A 201 0.19 -13.97 17.62
N PHE A 202 -0.28 -12.79 18.01
CA PHE A 202 0.00 -12.22 19.34
C PHE A 202 -0.57 -13.08 20.46
N ALA A 203 -1.79 -13.61 20.30
CA ALA A 203 -2.37 -14.53 21.26
C ALA A 203 -1.48 -15.76 21.49
N LYS A 204 -0.91 -16.30 20.39
CA LYS A 204 0.02 -17.44 20.46
C LYS A 204 1.32 -17.12 21.21
N TYR A 205 1.97 -15.99 20.89
CA TYR A 205 3.32 -15.69 21.40
C TYR A 205 3.32 -14.91 22.72
N GLU A 206 2.28 -14.13 23.02
CA GLU A 206 2.16 -13.37 24.27
C GLU A 206 1.23 -14.03 25.29
N GLY A 207 0.60 -15.17 24.96
CA GLY A 207 -0.32 -15.87 25.86
C GLY A 207 -1.63 -15.14 26.13
N LEU A 208 -2.06 -14.29 25.18
CA LEU A 208 -3.29 -13.50 25.27
C LEU A 208 -4.49 -14.28 24.75
N LYS A 209 -5.70 -13.85 25.14
CA LYS A 209 -6.93 -14.33 24.50
C LYS A 209 -7.15 -13.61 23.17
N PRO A 210 -7.84 -14.26 22.20
CA PRO A 210 -8.24 -13.61 20.95
C PRO A 210 -8.99 -12.29 21.22
N GLY A 211 -8.59 -11.22 20.52
CA GLY A 211 -9.15 -9.87 20.64
C GLY A 211 -8.48 -8.99 21.72
N GLU A 212 -7.77 -9.55 22.69
CA GLU A 212 -7.15 -8.78 23.77
C GLU A 212 -6.05 -7.84 23.23
N LYS A 213 -5.21 -8.33 22.30
CA LYS A 213 -4.15 -7.50 21.74
C LYS A 213 -4.73 -6.35 20.90
N LYS A 214 -5.72 -6.64 20.08
CA LYS A 214 -6.41 -5.63 19.27
C LYS A 214 -6.95 -4.48 20.11
N ILE A 215 -7.61 -4.81 21.25
CA ILE A 215 -8.12 -3.82 22.19
C ILE A 215 -6.97 -3.04 22.84
N ALA A 216 -5.94 -3.72 23.31
CA ALA A 216 -4.81 -3.10 24.00
C ALA A 216 -4.05 -2.12 23.09
N VAL A 217 -3.74 -2.50 21.85
CA VAL A 217 -3.03 -1.63 20.92
C VAL A 217 -3.87 -0.43 20.50
N GLY A 218 -5.19 -0.58 20.32
CA GLY A 218 -6.07 0.53 20.04
C GLY A 218 -6.11 1.58 21.16
N LYS A 219 -6.18 1.12 22.40
CA LYS A 219 -6.13 2.01 23.58
C LYS A 219 -4.78 2.70 23.77
N ALA A 220 -3.69 2.08 23.31
CA ALA A 220 -2.34 2.63 23.43
C ALA A 220 -2.03 3.74 22.39
N VAL A 221 -2.83 3.86 21.35
CA VAL A 221 -2.70 4.96 20.38
C VAL A 221 -3.00 6.29 21.10
N PRO A 222 -2.21 7.35 20.91
CA PRO A 222 -2.48 8.65 21.56
C PRO A 222 -3.89 9.21 21.34
N LEU A 223 -4.50 9.00 20.16
CA LEU A 223 -5.90 9.34 19.90
C LEU A 223 -6.90 8.38 20.58
N GLY A 224 -6.44 7.29 21.20
CA GLY A 224 -7.26 6.36 22.00
C GLY A 224 -8.04 5.30 21.22
N TYR A 225 -7.83 5.20 19.90
CA TYR A 225 -8.51 4.22 19.03
C TYR A 225 -7.65 3.78 17.84
N MET A 226 -7.99 2.66 17.25
CA MET A 226 -7.41 2.22 15.98
C MET A 226 -7.95 3.06 14.84
N GLY A 227 -7.08 3.45 13.91
CA GLY A 227 -7.51 4.07 12.65
C GLY A 227 -8.35 3.11 11.79
N LYS A 228 -9.04 3.66 10.81
CA LYS A 228 -9.80 2.94 9.79
C LYS A 228 -9.07 3.02 8.44
N PRO A 229 -9.34 2.10 7.50
CA PRO A 229 -8.82 2.19 6.13
C PRO A 229 -9.04 3.55 5.47
N ASP A 230 -10.18 4.20 5.70
CA ASP A 230 -10.52 5.52 5.16
C ASP A 230 -9.58 6.63 5.63
N ASP A 231 -9.04 6.53 6.86
CA ASP A 231 -8.07 7.51 7.36
C ASP A 231 -6.79 7.51 6.52
N VAL A 232 -6.40 6.34 6.01
CA VAL A 232 -5.25 6.19 5.10
C VAL A 232 -5.61 6.61 3.68
N ALA A 233 -6.81 6.27 3.21
CA ALA A 233 -7.28 6.59 1.86
C ALA A 233 -7.30 8.11 1.61
N GLY A 234 -7.67 8.93 2.61
CA GLY A 234 -7.63 10.39 2.51
C GLY A 234 -6.22 10.92 2.22
N ALA A 235 -5.20 10.41 2.92
CA ALA A 235 -3.81 10.76 2.67
C ALA A 235 -3.33 10.27 1.29
N ALA A 236 -3.78 9.09 0.84
CA ALA A 236 -3.47 8.56 -0.48
C ALA A 236 -4.05 9.45 -1.60
N VAL A 237 -5.30 9.91 -1.48
CA VAL A 237 -5.92 10.85 -2.43
C VAL A 237 -5.13 12.17 -2.48
N PHE A 238 -4.77 12.74 -1.34
CA PHE A 238 -3.95 13.95 -1.27
C PHE A 238 -2.62 13.77 -2.00
N LEU A 239 -1.87 12.69 -1.72
CA LEU A 239 -0.59 12.41 -2.37
C LEU A 239 -0.72 12.10 -3.87
N ALA A 240 -1.85 11.52 -4.31
CA ALA A 240 -2.14 11.24 -5.72
C ALA A 240 -2.53 12.51 -6.50
N SER A 241 -3.06 13.50 -5.81
CA SER A 241 -3.56 14.74 -6.42
C SER A 241 -2.46 15.78 -6.66
N ASP A 242 -2.81 16.84 -7.38
CA ASP A 242 -1.90 17.96 -7.65
C ASP A 242 -1.72 18.87 -6.42
N GLU A 243 -2.55 18.71 -5.38
CA GLU A 243 -2.42 19.42 -4.10
C GLU A 243 -1.09 19.12 -3.39
N SER A 244 -0.50 17.95 -3.65
CA SER A 244 0.81 17.54 -3.14
C SER A 244 1.97 17.78 -4.13
N GLY A 245 1.79 18.70 -5.09
CA GLY A 245 2.73 18.94 -6.20
C GLY A 245 4.16 19.26 -5.78
N TYR A 246 4.37 19.80 -4.59
CA TYR A 246 5.73 20.10 -4.05
C TYR A 246 6.17 19.13 -2.95
N ILE A 247 5.57 17.91 -2.89
CA ILE A 247 5.89 16.87 -1.90
C ILE A 247 6.46 15.66 -2.61
N THR A 248 7.75 15.34 -2.34
CA THR A 248 8.41 14.10 -2.78
C THR A 248 9.41 13.64 -1.72
N ALA A 249 9.80 12.37 -1.72
CA ALA A 249 10.69 11.72 -0.76
C ALA A 249 10.17 11.69 0.69
N GLN A 250 8.89 12.00 0.91
CA GLN A 250 8.31 12.01 2.25
C GLN A 250 7.66 10.69 2.60
N THR A 251 7.67 10.37 3.90
CA THR A 251 6.87 9.30 4.47
C THR A 251 5.93 9.91 5.50
N ILE A 252 4.64 10.00 5.18
CA ILE A 252 3.64 10.65 6.02
C ILE A 252 3.06 9.63 6.99
N ASN A 253 3.09 9.94 8.29
CA ASN A 253 2.44 9.10 9.30
C ASN A 253 0.93 9.32 9.30
N VAL A 254 0.17 8.21 9.31
CA VAL A 254 -1.28 8.16 9.54
C VAL A 254 -1.49 7.15 10.65
N ASP A 255 -1.21 7.54 11.90
CA ASP A 255 -1.01 6.61 12.99
C ASP A 255 -1.59 7.06 14.35
N GLY A 256 -2.38 8.12 14.35
CA GLY A 256 -2.98 8.67 15.57
C GLY A 256 -1.97 9.21 16.59
N GLY A 257 -0.75 9.56 16.14
CA GLY A 257 0.33 10.07 16.98
C GLY A 257 1.22 8.98 17.59
N ASN A 258 1.18 7.76 17.08
CA ASN A 258 1.88 6.60 17.65
C ASN A 258 3.41 6.63 17.41
N VAL A 259 3.86 7.32 16.35
CA VAL A 259 5.28 7.53 16.01
C VAL A 259 5.50 8.97 15.61
N MET A 260 6.52 9.61 16.19
CA MET A 260 6.82 11.03 16.03
C MET A 260 8.04 11.28 15.13
N SER A 261 8.25 10.53 14.04
CA SER A 261 9.43 10.70 13.18
C SER A 261 9.08 10.67 11.70
#